data_b54c976cb676fa4421d3dd21a71c7745
#
_entry.id   b54c976cb676fa4421d3dd21a71c7745
#
_cell.length_a   1.000
_cell.length_b   1.000
_cell.length_c   1.000
_cell.angle_alpha   90.00
_cell.angle_beta   90.00
_cell.angle_gamma   90.00
#
_symmetry.space_group_name_H-M   'P 1'
#
loop_
_entity.id
_entity.type
_entity.pdbx_description
1 polymer ?
#
loop_
_entity_poly.entity_id
_entity_poly.type
_entity_poly.pdbx_seq_one_letter_code
_entity_poly.pdbx_strand_id
1 'polypeptide(L)'
;MRAGLAALGHLVSHKRVHRLMQAAGLRGRHPQAWKRTTIGGDRPVPAPDLIGRDFTAAFPHAKWCGDVTYIKTWDGWAYLATVIDLYSRKVVGWAIAAHMRTSLITAALG
;
A
#
# COMPACT_ATOMS: atom_id res chain seq x y z
N MET A 1 -18.49 14.41 -8.11
CA MET A 1 -19.13 15.26 -9.14
C MET A 1 -19.46 16.66 -8.64
N ARG A 2 -20.22 16.88 -7.54
CA ARG A 2 -20.52 18.23 -7.02
C ARG A 2 -19.27 19.08 -6.75
N ALA A 3 -18.25 18.53 -6.12
CA ALA A 3 -17.00 19.24 -5.87
C ALA A 3 -16.27 19.64 -7.16
N GLY A 4 -16.28 18.80 -8.18
CA GLY A 4 -15.72 19.14 -9.49
C GLY A 4 -16.51 20.26 -10.20
N LEU A 5 -17.84 20.28 -10.09
CA LEU A 5 -18.67 21.36 -10.63
C LEU A 5 -18.42 22.69 -9.89
N ALA A 6 -18.24 22.64 -8.56
CA ALA A 6 -17.90 23.83 -7.79
C ALA A 6 -16.53 24.40 -8.17
N ALA A 7 -15.54 23.54 -8.44
CA ALA A 7 -14.22 23.96 -8.93
C ALA A 7 -14.27 24.62 -10.32
N LEU A 8 -15.29 24.29 -11.12
CA LEU A 8 -15.58 24.92 -12.42
C LEU A 8 -16.52 26.14 -12.32
N GLY A 9 -16.77 26.64 -11.10
CA GLY A 9 -17.63 27.80 -10.85
C GLY A 9 -19.13 27.52 -10.85
N HIS A 10 -19.55 26.25 -10.97
CA HIS A 10 -20.98 25.89 -10.97
C HIS A 10 -21.47 25.52 -9.57
N LEU A 11 -22.09 26.46 -8.88
CA LEU A 11 -22.72 26.22 -7.57
C LEU A 11 -24.10 25.58 -7.74
N VAL A 12 -24.16 24.27 -7.57
CA VAL A 12 -25.40 23.48 -7.73
C VAL A 12 -25.74 22.68 -6.47
N SER A 13 -27.02 22.54 -6.15
CA SER A 13 -27.47 21.73 -5.03
C SER A 13 -27.28 20.24 -5.32
N HIS A 14 -27.10 19.44 -4.25
CA HIS A 14 -26.95 17.99 -4.35
C HIS A 14 -28.16 17.34 -5.06
N LYS A 15 -29.39 17.79 -4.76
CA LYS A 15 -30.62 17.28 -5.38
C LYS A 15 -30.66 17.54 -6.89
N ARG A 16 -30.19 18.72 -7.34
CA ARG A 16 -30.13 19.05 -8.77
C ARG A 16 -29.11 18.18 -9.50
N VAL A 17 -27.93 17.99 -8.93
CA VAL A 17 -26.89 17.09 -9.51
C VAL A 17 -27.44 15.68 -9.63
N HIS A 18 -28.06 15.14 -8.57
CA HIS A 18 -28.62 13.78 -8.58
C HIS A 18 -29.68 13.61 -9.68
N ARG A 19 -30.63 14.55 -9.79
CA ARG A 19 -31.68 14.52 -10.81
C ARG A 19 -31.10 14.54 -12.23
N LEU A 20 -30.11 15.41 -12.48
CA LEU A 20 -29.45 15.49 -13.79
C LEU A 20 -28.66 14.24 -14.13
N MET A 21 -27.98 13.64 -13.14
CA MET A 21 -27.30 12.36 -13.32
C MET A 21 -28.27 11.25 -13.69
N GLN A 22 -29.41 11.16 -12.99
CA GLN A 22 -30.45 10.16 -13.31
C GLN A 22 -31.00 10.36 -14.72
N ALA A 23 -31.30 11.60 -15.11
CA ALA A 23 -31.80 11.92 -16.46
C ALA A 23 -30.79 11.58 -17.56
N ALA A 24 -29.48 11.70 -17.26
CA ALA A 24 -28.38 11.34 -18.16
C ALA A 24 -27.99 9.84 -18.09
N GLY A 25 -28.70 9.01 -17.33
CA GLY A 25 -28.36 7.59 -17.13
C GLY A 25 -27.05 7.35 -16.35
N LEU A 26 -26.50 8.39 -15.71
CA LEU A 26 -25.25 8.31 -14.96
C LEU A 26 -25.49 7.79 -13.54
N ARG A 27 -24.77 6.74 -13.17
CA ARG A 27 -24.76 6.21 -11.79
C ARG A 27 -23.42 6.45 -11.15
N GLY A 28 -23.42 6.94 -9.91
CA GLY A 28 -22.24 7.03 -9.09
C GLY A 28 -21.72 5.62 -8.79
N ARG A 29 -20.41 5.39 -8.99
CA ARG A 29 -19.77 4.16 -8.57
C ARG A 29 -19.43 4.28 -7.08
N HIS A 30 -20.02 3.42 -6.25
CA HIS A 30 -19.60 3.32 -4.86
C HIS A 30 -18.17 2.77 -4.80
N PRO A 31 -17.28 3.36 -4.00
CA PRO A 31 -16.00 2.72 -3.69
C PRO A 31 -16.29 1.33 -3.12
N GLN A 32 -15.46 0.35 -3.49
CA GLN A 32 -15.55 -0.96 -2.83
C GLN A 32 -15.41 -0.76 -1.32
N ALA A 33 -16.26 -1.45 -0.55
CA ALA A 33 -16.16 -1.43 0.89
C ALA A 33 -14.72 -1.82 1.30
N TRP A 34 -14.10 -0.98 2.11
CA TRP A 34 -12.77 -1.25 2.62
C TRP A 34 -12.81 -2.55 3.45
N LYS A 35 -12.09 -3.57 3.01
CA LYS A 35 -11.96 -4.81 3.76
C LYS A 35 -10.80 -4.66 4.72
N ARG A 36 -11.09 -4.77 6.02
CA ARG A 36 -10.04 -4.86 7.03
C ARG A 36 -9.33 -6.20 6.86
N THR A 37 -8.12 -6.18 6.33
CA THR A 37 -7.31 -7.38 6.05
C THR A 37 -6.42 -7.77 7.22
N THR A 38 -6.23 -6.86 8.19
CA THR A 38 -5.40 -7.09 9.37
C THR A 38 -6.26 -7.16 10.62
N ILE A 39 -6.21 -8.29 11.32
CA ILE A 39 -6.78 -8.44 12.65
C ILE A 39 -5.65 -8.08 13.62
N GLY A 40 -5.80 -6.98 14.38
CA GLY A 40 -4.88 -6.63 15.45
C GLY A 40 -4.98 -7.71 16.54
N GLY A 41 -3.91 -8.44 16.81
CA GLY A 41 -3.76 -9.23 18.03
C GLY A 41 -3.49 -8.35 19.25
N ASP A 42 -3.20 -8.95 20.40
CA ASP A 42 -2.71 -8.22 21.59
C ASP A 42 -1.56 -7.33 21.16
N ARG A 43 -1.72 -6.02 21.40
CA ARG A 43 -0.80 -5.00 20.87
C ARG A 43 0.62 -5.26 21.38
N PRO A 44 1.55 -5.78 20.57
CA PRO A 44 2.94 -5.70 20.95
C PRO A 44 3.30 -4.23 21.10
N VAL A 45 4.17 -3.94 22.05
CA VAL A 45 4.74 -2.58 22.21
C VAL A 45 5.26 -2.15 20.83
N PRO A 46 4.79 -1.03 20.26
CA PRO A 46 5.26 -0.60 18.96
C PRO A 46 6.77 -0.40 19.01
N ALA A 47 7.51 -1.02 18.09
CA ALA A 47 8.91 -0.72 17.94
C ALA A 47 9.09 0.79 17.64
N PRO A 48 10.10 1.45 18.25
CA PRO A 48 10.35 2.87 18.00
C PRO A 48 10.67 3.08 16.51
N ASP A 49 10.17 4.19 15.95
CA ASP A 49 10.53 4.61 14.60
C ASP A 49 11.96 5.20 14.61
N LEU A 50 12.95 4.36 14.27
CA LEU A 50 14.36 4.76 14.23
C LEU A 50 14.73 5.59 13.01
N ILE A 51 13.87 5.63 11.99
CA ILE A 51 14.11 6.34 10.73
C ILE A 51 13.46 7.73 10.75
N GLY A 52 12.41 7.92 11.58
CA GLY A 52 11.67 9.18 11.67
C GLY A 52 11.01 9.57 10.34
N ARG A 53 10.62 8.58 9.53
CA ARG A 53 10.12 8.73 8.15
C ARG A 53 11.12 9.36 7.18
N ASP A 54 12.39 9.44 7.54
CA ASP A 54 13.46 9.87 6.63
C ASP A 54 13.99 8.68 5.83
N PHE A 55 13.49 8.52 4.61
CA PHE A 55 13.87 7.48 3.66
C PHE A 55 15.05 7.87 2.77
N THR A 56 15.81 8.91 3.14
CA THR A 56 17.07 9.28 2.49
C THR A 56 18.25 8.61 3.19
N ALA A 57 19.32 8.35 2.47
CA ALA A 57 20.56 7.80 3.01
C ALA A 57 21.75 8.57 2.44
N ALA A 58 22.76 8.83 3.28
CA ALA A 58 23.93 9.62 2.89
C ALA A 58 24.97 8.82 2.11
N PHE A 59 25.01 7.49 2.29
CA PHE A 59 25.96 6.58 1.65
C PHE A 59 25.36 5.17 1.50
N PRO A 60 25.94 4.31 0.65
CA PRO A 60 25.46 2.95 0.44
C PRO A 60 25.41 2.16 1.75
N HIS A 61 24.39 1.31 1.88
CA HIS A 61 24.18 0.42 3.03
C HIS A 61 23.93 1.10 4.39
N ALA A 62 23.73 2.42 4.41
CA ALA A 62 23.41 3.16 5.65
C ALA A 62 21.98 2.85 6.16
N LYS A 63 21.04 2.68 5.25
CA LYS A 63 19.64 2.35 5.57
C LYS A 63 19.07 1.40 4.54
N TRP A 64 18.43 0.35 5.01
CA TRP A 64 17.70 -0.61 4.18
C TRP A 64 16.21 -0.56 4.47
N CYS A 65 15.42 -0.81 3.45
CA CYS A 65 13.98 -0.99 3.57
C CYS A 65 13.61 -2.36 3.02
N GLY A 66 12.83 -3.11 3.77
CA GLY A 66 12.34 -4.43 3.37
C GLY A 66 10.83 -4.47 3.25
N ASP A 67 10.34 -5.27 2.32
CA ASP A 67 8.92 -5.54 2.14
C ASP A 67 8.71 -7.00 1.73
N VAL A 68 7.50 -7.51 2.04
CA VAL A 68 7.06 -8.84 1.61
C VAL A 68 5.82 -8.69 0.75
N THR A 69 5.92 -9.10 -0.49
CA THR A 69 4.78 -9.18 -1.40
C THR A 69 4.37 -10.63 -1.64
N TYR A 70 3.13 -10.86 -2.04
CA TYR A 70 2.63 -12.18 -2.39
C TYR A 70 2.29 -12.23 -3.87
N ILE A 71 2.64 -13.34 -4.49
CA ILE A 71 2.50 -13.60 -5.92
C ILE A 71 1.61 -14.82 -6.09
N LYS A 72 0.56 -14.71 -6.88
CA LYS A 72 -0.28 -15.84 -7.22
C LYS A 72 0.42 -16.68 -8.28
N THR A 73 0.62 -17.97 -7.99
CA THR A 73 1.19 -18.95 -8.91
C THR A 73 0.16 -20.03 -9.24
N TRP A 74 0.50 -20.95 -10.15
CA TRP A 74 -0.34 -22.09 -10.51
C TRP A 74 -0.53 -23.04 -9.32
N ASP A 75 0.49 -23.18 -8.45
CA ASP A 75 0.49 -24.07 -7.29
C ASP A 75 0.05 -23.40 -5.99
N GLY A 76 -0.42 -22.14 -6.05
CA GLY A 76 -0.88 -21.39 -4.88
C GLY A 76 -0.19 -20.04 -4.72
N TRP A 77 0.07 -19.62 -3.47
CA TRP A 77 0.69 -18.35 -3.16
C TRP A 77 2.18 -18.50 -2.88
N ALA A 78 2.99 -17.71 -3.55
CA ALA A 78 4.40 -17.50 -3.21
C ALA A 78 4.57 -16.13 -2.56
N TYR A 79 5.50 -16.04 -1.63
CA TYR A 79 5.85 -14.82 -0.90
C TYR A 79 7.27 -14.43 -1.23
N LEU A 80 7.45 -13.20 -1.70
CA LEU A 80 8.74 -12.64 -2.05
C LEU A 80 9.09 -11.55 -1.04
N ALA A 81 10.14 -11.77 -0.26
CA ALA A 81 10.77 -10.75 0.55
C ALA A 81 11.87 -10.07 -0.26
N THR A 82 11.91 -8.74 -0.23
CA THR A 82 12.93 -7.93 -0.89
C THR A 82 13.51 -6.93 0.09
N VAL A 83 14.80 -6.68 0.00
CA VAL A 83 15.53 -5.66 0.76
C VAL A 83 16.19 -4.70 -0.21
N ILE A 84 15.93 -3.42 -0.05
CA ILE A 84 16.40 -2.35 -0.93
C ILE A 84 17.30 -1.41 -0.14
N ASP A 85 18.46 -1.09 -0.67
CA ASP A 85 19.31 -0.02 -0.15
C ASP A 85 18.72 1.35 -0.53
N LEU A 86 18.46 2.19 0.47
CA LEU A 86 17.80 3.48 0.27
C LEU A 86 18.69 4.51 -0.43
N TYR A 87 20.02 4.34 -0.42
CA TYR A 87 20.93 5.22 -1.13
C TYR A 87 20.96 4.90 -2.63
N SER A 88 21.32 3.67 -2.97
CA SER A 88 21.52 3.25 -4.35
C SER A 88 20.23 2.82 -5.06
N ARG A 89 19.15 2.59 -4.30
CA ARG A 89 17.87 2.02 -4.77
C ARG A 89 18.00 0.62 -5.36
N LYS A 90 19.12 -0.05 -5.12
CA LYS A 90 19.35 -1.43 -5.55
C LYS A 90 18.73 -2.43 -4.59
N VAL A 91 18.24 -3.52 -5.14
CA VAL A 91 17.86 -4.70 -4.33
C VAL A 91 19.17 -5.34 -3.86
N VAL A 92 19.37 -5.39 -2.54
CA VAL A 92 20.57 -5.94 -1.89
C VAL A 92 20.34 -7.33 -1.35
N GLY A 93 19.08 -7.73 -1.21
CA GLY A 93 18.73 -9.09 -0.79
C GLY A 93 17.30 -9.43 -1.20
N TRP A 94 17.05 -10.70 -1.42
CA TRP A 94 15.71 -11.22 -1.70
C TRP A 94 15.61 -12.70 -1.34
N ALA A 95 14.40 -13.14 -1.02
CA ALA A 95 14.08 -14.55 -0.84
C ALA A 95 12.63 -14.82 -1.24
N ILE A 96 12.35 -16.06 -1.66
CA ILE A 96 11.02 -16.51 -2.02
C ILE A 96 10.67 -17.79 -1.27
N ALA A 97 9.43 -17.90 -0.79
CA ALA A 97 8.94 -19.10 -0.12
C ALA A 97 7.43 -19.26 -0.31
N ALA A 98 6.90 -20.45 -0.02
CA ALA A 98 5.47 -20.73 0.02
C ALA A 98 4.78 -20.27 1.32
N HIS A 99 5.48 -19.54 2.19
CA HIS A 99 4.97 -19.05 3.47
C HIS A 99 5.52 -17.66 3.82
N MET A 100 4.80 -16.92 4.64
CA MET A 100 5.18 -15.58 5.13
C MET A 100 5.62 -15.67 6.62
N ARG A 101 6.64 -16.48 6.91
CA ARG A 101 7.23 -16.59 8.25
C ARG A 101 8.46 -15.68 8.36
N THR A 102 8.88 -15.37 9.59
CA THR A 102 10.09 -14.55 9.86
C THR A 102 11.34 -15.10 9.16
N SER A 103 11.46 -16.43 9.02
CA SER A 103 12.55 -17.08 8.29
C SER A 103 12.70 -16.62 6.84
N LEU A 104 11.62 -16.21 6.17
CA LEU A 104 11.68 -15.64 4.82
C LEU A 104 12.42 -14.29 4.81
N ILE A 105 12.13 -13.45 5.80
CA ILE A 105 12.77 -12.12 5.93
C ILE A 105 14.25 -12.30 6.29
N THR A 106 14.56 -13.23 7.21
CA THR A 106 15.95 -13.54 7.59
C THR A 106 16.74 -14.05 6.37
N ALA A 107 16.14 -14.92 5.55
CA ALA A 107 16.78 -15.42 4.34
C ALA A 107 17.02 -14.33 3.28
N ALA A 108 16.20 -13.27 3.25
CA ALA A 108 16.40 -12.13 2.35
C ALA A 108 17.53 -11.19 2.83
N LEU A 109 17.90 -11.25 4.11
CA LEU A 109 18.99 -10.45 4.69
C LEU A 109 20.36 -11.13 4.58
N GLY A 110 20.42 -12.44 4.29
CA GLY A 110 21.62 -13.26 4.12
C GLY A 110 21.88 -14.11 5.34
#